data_5de4888c8918423d7134a1642897d5b7
#
_entry.id   5de4888c8918423d7134a1642897d5b7
#
_cell.length_a   1.000
_cell.length_b   1.000
_cell.length_c   1.000
_cell.angle_alpha   90.00
_cell.angle_beta   90.00
_cell.angle_gamma   90.00
#
_symmetry.space_group_name_H-M   'P 1'
#
loop_
_entity.id
_entity.type
_entity.pdbx_description
1 polymer ?
#
loop_
_entity_poly.entity_id
_entity_poly.type
_entity_poly.pdbx_seq_one_letter_code
_entity_poly.pdbx_strand_id
1 'polypeptide(L)'
;MEAIEHPPIFRLPGIPDHVTYTWLVMVILAALTFVASRNMQLVPRGLQNFFEVVLEQFQQMIDDVMGHEGRKYLPLIATLGLFILTANLMSLVPGLVGPTSNLNTNGACALIVFLAYHWIGVRKQGLLAYLKHFAGPVPLPLKPLMFVIEVISHLARPLSLTLRLFGNMVGGHILLAVIFLLMGLDGLIGWALSGSVPGAIIGGIGGIVTIAFTVGFLYPLKILVAFLQAFIFVMLTMLYISGAIEESEHHSEQHSAHH
;
A
#
# COMPACT_ATOMS: atom_id res chain seq x y z
N MET A 1 -0.11 -24.88 0.41
CA MET A 1 -0.73 -23.52 0.35
C MET A 1 -1.63 -23.35 -0.88
N GLU A 2 -1.38 -24.05 -1.98
CA GLU A 2 -2.23 -23.95 -3.21
C GLU A 2 -3.68 -24.45 -3.07
N ALA A 3 -3.99 -25.21 -2.04
CA ALA A 3 -5.33 -25.81 -1.86
C ALA A 3 -6.39 -24.88 -1.24
N ILE A 4 -6.03 -23.66 -0.86
CA ILE A 4 -6.92 -22.71 -0.16
C ILE A 4 -7.24 -21.48 -1.05
N GLU A 5 -6.53 -21.31 -2.16
CA GLU A 5 -6.82 -20.23 -3.10
C GLU A 5 -7.92 -20.67 -4.06
N HIS A 6 -9.05 -19.96 -4.05
CA HIS A 6 -10.05 -20.10 -5.11
C HIS A 6 -9.37 -19.85 -6.47
N PRO A 7 -9.66 -20.68 -7.51
CA PRO A 7 -9.06 -20.45 -8.81
C PRO A 7 -9.40 -19.03 -9.26
N PRO A 8 -8.38 -18.25 -9.69
CA PRO A 8 -8.60 -16.86 -10.09
C PRO A 8 -9.56 -16.81 -11.29
N ILE A 9 -10.53 -15.86 -11.25
CA ILE A 9 -11.54 -15.68 -12.28
C ILE A 9 -10.91 -15.31 -13.63
N PHE A 10 -9.81 -14.55 -13.60
CA PHE A 10 -9.04 -14.16 -14.78
C PHE A 10 -7.64 -14.75 -14.72
N ARG A 11 -7.35 -15.66 -15.64
CA ARG A 11 -6.02 -16.23 -15.80
C ARG A 11 -5.56 -16.09 -17.25
N LEU A 12 -4.47 -15.36 -17.46
CA LEU A 12 -3.84 -15.29 -18.78
C LEU A 12 -2.77 -16.39 -18.86
N PRO A 13 -2.82 -17.27 -19.89
CA PRO A 13 -1.85 -18.33 -20.05
C PRO A 13 -0.43 -17.75 -20.20
N GLY A 14 0.50 -18.22 -19.36
CA GLY A 14 1.90 -17.78 -19.41
C GLY A 14 2.26 -16.52 -18.62
N ILE A 15 1.28 -15.85 -17.97
CA ILE A 15 1.52 -14.67 -17.14
C ILE A 15 1.15 -14.99 -15.70
N PRO A 16 1.99 -14.66 -14.71
CA PRO A 16 1.66 -14.83 -13.29
C PRO A 16 0.41 -14.05 -12.89
N ASP A 17 -0.44 -14.63 -12.05
CA ASP A 17 -1.72 -14.05 -11.67
C ASP A 17 -1.59 -12.64 -11.07
N HIS A 18 -0.58 -12.39 -10.22
CA HIS A 18 -0.34 -11.07 -9.63
C HIS A 18 -0.06 -9.98 -10.67
N VAL A 19 0.58 -10.31 -11.81
CA VAL A 19 0.83 -9.34 -12.90
C VAL A 19 -0.48 -9.03 -13.63
N THR A 20 -1.28 -10.06 -13.93
CA THR A 20 -2.59 -9.91 -14.58
C THR A 20 -3.51 -9.00 -13.77
N TYR A 21 -3.59 -9.24 -12.46
CA TYR A 21 -4.41 -8.40 -11.56
C TYR A 21 -3.81 -7.01 -11.32
N THR A 22 -2.49 -6.84 -11.37
CA THR A 22 -1.85 -5.52 -11.38
C THR A 22 -2.30 -4.71 -12.60
N TRP A 23 -2.27 -5.31 -13.79
CA TRP A 23 -2.77 -4.66 -15.00
C TRP A 23 -4.26 -4.34 -14.92
N LEU A 24 -5.05 -5.23 -14.34
CA LEU A 24 -6.48 -5.00 -14.14
C LEU A 24 -6.73 -3.76 -13.26
N VAL A 25 -6.02 -3.62 -12.15
CA VAL A 25 -6.10 -2.42 -11.28
C VAL A 25 -5.71 -1.16 -12.05
N MET A 26 -4.61 -1.20 -12.81
CA MET A 26 -4.16 -0.07 -13.63
C MET A 26 -5.21 0.33 -14.67
N VAL A 27 -5.81 -0.64 -15.36
CA VAL A 27 -6.87 -0.39 -16.37
C VAL A 27 -8.11 0.20 -15.70
N ILE A 28 -8.54 -0.34 -14.54
CA ILE A 28 -9.68 0.19 -13.77
C ILE A 28 -9.42 1.66 -13.38
N LEU A 29 -8.27 1.97 -12.82
CA LEU A 29 -7.93 3.33 -12.41
C LEU A 29 -7.83 4.27 -13.62
N ALA A 30 -7.19 3.84 -14.69
CA ALA A 30 -7.10 4.63 -15.93
C ALA A 30 -8.48 4.90 -16.53
N ALA A 31 -9.36 3.89 -16.59
CA ALA A 31 -10.72 4.04 -17.09
C ALA A 31 -11.55 4.99 -16.20
N LEU A 32 -11.49 4.84 -14.87
CA LEU A 32 -12.21 5.71 -13.95
C LEU A 32 -11.74 7.16 -14.06
N THR A 33 -10.41 7.38 -14.10
CA THR A 33 -9.83 8.72 -14.25
C THR A 33 -10.18 9.32 -15.61
N PHE A 34 -10.15 8.52 -16.69
CA PHE A 34 -10.55 8.97 -18.03
C PHE A 34 -12.01 9.37 -18.09
N VAL A 35 -12.93 8.58 -17.49
CA VAL A 35 -14.36 8.91 -17.43
C VAL A 35 -14.60 10.16 -16.61
N ALA A 36 -13.90 10.31 -15.46
CA ALA A 36 -14.01 11.49 -14.60
C ALA A 36 -13.51 12.77 -15.30
N SER A 37 -12.47 12.67 -16.14
CA SER A 37 -11.86 13.82 -16.83
C SER A 37 -12.50 14.17 -18.16
N ARG A 38 -13.35 13.30 -18.74
CA ARG A 38 -13.87 13.48 -20.10
C ARG A 38 -14.79 14.71 -20.28
N ASN A 39 -15.58 15.05 -19.26
CA ASN A 39 -16.54 16.14 -19.30
C ASN A 39 -16.40 16.99 -18.04
N MET A 40 -15.28 17.70 -17.89
CA MET A 40 -15.03 18.56 -16.75
C MET A 40 -16.02 19.73 -16.71
N GLN A 41 -16.73 19.87 -15.60
CA GLN A 41 -17.67 20.96 -15.33
C GLN A 41 -17.13 21.87 -14.21
N LEU A 42 -17.42 23.18 -14.29
CA LEU A 42 -17.08 24.13 -13.23
C LEU A 42 -17.70 23.79 -11.88
N VAL A 43 -18.87 23.14 -11.90
CA VAL A 43 -19.52 22.60 -10.70
C VAL A 43 -19.44 21.08 -10.82
N PRO A 44 -18.49 20.43 -10.11
CA PRO A 44 -18.25 19.00 -10.27
C PRO A 44 -19.44 18.16 -9.78
N ARG A 45 -19.77 17.10 -10.54
CA ARG A 45 -20.85 16.17 -10.19
C ARG A 45 -20.41 14.72 -10.39
N GLY A 46 -20.94 13.82 -9.58
CA GLY A 46 -20.72 12.38 -9.70
C GLY A 46 -19.25 11.98 -9.54
N LEU A 47 -18.69 11.24 -10.49
CA LEU A 47 -17.30 10.74 -10.44
C LEU A 47 -16.26 11.87 -10.43
N GLN A 48 -16.48 12.97 -11.14
CA GLN A 48 -15.60 14.12 -11.11
C GLN A 48 -15.46 14.67 -9.70
N ASN A 49 -16.59 14.92 -9.01
CA ASN A 49 -16.60 15.41 -7.63
C ASN A 49 -15.88 14.45 -6.68
N PHE A 50 -16.07 13.14 -6.85
CA PHE A 50 -15.37 12.14 -6.03
C PHE A 50 -13.85 12.24 -6.18
N PHE A 51 -13.34 12.30 -7.42
CA PHE A 51 -11.90 12.40 -7.64
C PHE A 51 -11.32 13.75 -7.21
N GLU A 52 -12.06 14.86 -7.40
CA GLU A 52 -11.64 16.17 -6.92
C GLU A 52 -11.49 16.19 -5.40
N VAL A 53 -12.49 15.69 -4.65
CA VAL A 53 -12.42 15.59 -3.18
C VAL A 53 -11.24 14.71 -2.75
N VAL A 54 -11.03 13.57 -3.40
CA VAL A 54 -9.89 12.69 -3.08
C VAL A 54 -8.55 13.39 -3.33
N LEU A 55 -8.39 14.05 -4.48
CA LEU A 55 -7.16 14.78 -4.82
C LEU A 55 -6.94 15.97 -3.90
N GLU A 56 -7.99 16.67 -3.48
CA GLU A 56 -7.92 17.76 -2.51
C GLU A 56 -7.43 17.27 -1.15
N GLN A 57 -7.90 16.10 -0.69
CA GLN A 57 -7.39 15.46 0.54
C GLN A 57 -5.90 15.12 0.43
N PHE A 58 -5.45 14.55 -0.71
CA PHE A 58 -4.03 14.32 -0.95
C PHE A 58 -3.23 15.61 -0.95
N GLN A 59 -3.77 16.67 -1.55
CA GLN A 59 -3.11 17.97 -1.61
C GLN A 59 -2.98 18.61 -0.21
N GLN A 60 -4.04 18.56 0.62
CA GLN A 60 -3.99 19.01 2.00
C GLN A 60 -2.94 18.25 2.81
N MET A 61 -2.93 16.92 2.71
CA MET A 61 -1.92 16.09 3.38
C MET A 61 -0.48 16.45 2.93
N ILE A 62 -0.29 16.74 1.65
CA ILE A 62 1.01 17.17 1.12
C ILE A 62 1.40 18.54 1.68
N ASP A 63 0.47 19.47 1.72
CA ASP A 63 0.70 20.83 2.28
C ASP A 63 1.07 20.75 3.77
N ASP A 64 0.42 19.87 4.53
CA ASP A 64 0.68 19.67 5.97
C ASP A 64 2.04 19.03 6.25
N VAL A 65 2.50 18.10 5.38
CA VAL A 65 3.74 17.31 5.62
C VAL A 65 4.95 17.90 4.90
N MET A 66 4.76 18.42 3.69
CA MET A 66 5.85 18.82 2.77
C MET A 66 5.79 20.31 2.39
N GLY A 67 4.77 21.04 2.85
CA GLY A 67 4.50 22.40 2.44
C GLY A 67 4.16 22.54 0.95
N HIS A 68 4.06 23.79 0.48
CA HIS A 68 3.66 24.09 -0.91
C HIS A 68 4.61 23.52 -1.98
N GLU A 69 5.88 23.34 -1.66
CA GLU A 69 6.85 22.72 -2.57
C GLU A 69 6.55 21.24 -2.87
N GLY A 70 5.86 20.56 -1.96
CA GLY A 70 5.46 19.16 -2.11
C GLY A 70 4.42 18.91 -3.19
N ARG A 71 3.63 19.94 -3.58
CA ARG A 71 2.52 19.79 -4.53
C ARG A 71 2.92 19.24 -5.90
N LYS A 72 4.15 19.48 -6.32
CA LYS A 72 4.72 18.92 -7.57
C LYS A 72 4.81 17.38 -7.57
N TYR A 73 4.79 16.76 -6.39
CA TYR A 73 4.83 15.30 -6.23
C TYR A 73 3.43 14.67 -6.06
N LEU A 74 2.36 15.50 -6.06
CA LEU A 74 0.97 15.04 -5.97
C LEU A 74 0.65 13.91 -6.97
N PRO A 75 1.05 13.97 -8.26
CA PRO A 75 0.72 12.90 -9.21
C PRO A 75 1.33 11.55 -8.79
N LEU A 76 2.58 11.55 -8.31
CA LEU A 76 3.25 10.32 -7.86
C LEU A 76 2.57 9.75 -6.60
N ILE A 77 2.34 10.60 -5.60
CA ILE A 77 1.79 10.22 -4.30
C ILE A 77 0.36 9.72 -4.45
N ALA A 78 -0.49 10.47 -5.18
CA ALA A 78 -1.88 10.11 -5.40
C ALA A 78 -2.02 8.83 -6.24
N THR A 79 -1.22 8.66 -7.30
CA THR A 79 -1.25 7.45 -8.12
C THR A 79 -0.88 6.21 -7.33
N LEU A 80 0.20 6.25 -6.54
CA LEU A 80 0.61 5.15 -5.69
C LEU A 80 -0.42 4.85 -4.61
N GLY A 81 -0.96 5.88 -3.96
CA GLY A 81 -1.98 5.72 -2.91
C GLY A 81 -3.25 5.07 -3.44
N LEU A 82 -3.77 5.57 -4.57
CA LEU A 82 -4.96 5.01 -5.21
C LEU A 82 -4.72 3.59 -5.75
N PHE A 83 -3.54 3.32 -6.31
CA PHE A 83 -3.17 1.98 -6.76
C PHE A 83 -3.18 0.99 -5.60
N ILE A 84 -2.49 1.30 -4.50
CA ILE A 84 -2.41 0.41 -3.33
C ILE A 84 -3.79 0.24 -2.69
N LEU A 85 -4.57 1.30 -2.55
CA LEU A 85 -5.92 1.23 -2.00
C LEU A 85 -6.81 0.32 -2.86
N THR A 86 -6.82 0.52 -4.17
CA THR A 86 -7.63 -0.28 -5.10
C THR A 86 -7.18 -1.74 -5.11
N ALA A 87 -5.87 -2.00 -5.11
CA ALA A 87 -5.31 -3.35 -5.05
C ALA A 87 -5.67 -4.07 -3.74
N ASN A 88 -5.64 -3.36 -2.62
CA ASN A 88 -6.03 -3.89 -1.31
C ASN A 88 -7.53 -4.17 -1.25
N LEU A 89 -8.37 -3.26 -1.74
CA LEU A 89 -9.82 -3.45 -1.78
C LEU A 89 -10.22 -4.61 -2.71
N MET A 90 -9.51 -4.78 -3.84
CA MET A 90 -9.76 -5.89 -4.76
C MET A 90 -9.53 -7.24 -4.10
N SER A 91 -8.58 -7.35 -3.17
CA SER A 91 -8.31 -8.58 -2.41
C SER A 91 -9.45 -9.00 -1.46
N LEU A 92 -10.41 -8.12 -1.20
CA LEU A 92 -11.58 -8.42 -0.36
C LEU A 92 -12.66 -9.18 -1.12
N VAL A 93 -12.65 -9.12 -2.45
CA VAL A 93 -13.65 -9.78 -3.30
C VAL A 93 -13.24 -11.23 -3.49
N PRO A 94 -14.06 -12.21 -3.06
CA PRO A 94 -13.76 -13.62 -3.27
C PRO A 94 -13.59 -13.95 -4.75
N GLY A 95 -12.51 -14.67 -5.10
CA GLY A 95 -12.18 -15.01 -6.48
C GLY A 95 -11.32 -13.98 -7.23
N LEU A 96 -11.04 -12.82 -6.63
CA LEU A 96 -10.02 -11.89 -7.13
C LEU A 96 -8.74 -12.01 -6.30
N VAL A 97 -7.60 -12.06 -6.98
CA VAL A 97 -6.29 -12.09 -6.33
C VAL A 97 -5.81 -10.65 -6.15
N GLY A 98 -5.60 -10.23 -4.90
CA GLY A 98 -5.01 -8.91 -4.64
C GLY A 98 -3.55 -8.86 -5.10
N PRO A 99 -3.13 -7.95 -5.98
CA PRO A 99 -1.73 -7.81 -6.40
C PRO A 99 -0.78 -7.63 -5.22
N THR A 100 -1.23 -6.97 -4.18
CA THR A 100 -0.48 -6.69 -2.95
C THR A 100 -0.27 -7.91 -2.04
N SER A 101 -0.86 -9.08 -2.36
CA SER A 101 -0.53 -10.34 -1.71
C SER A 101 0.81 -10.93 -2.21
N ASN A 102 1.38 -10.39 -3.29
CA ASN A 102 2.66 -10.83 -3.83
C ASN A 102 3.80 -9.86 -3.44
N LEU A 103 4.90 -10.43 -2.95
CA LEU A 103 6.07 -9.67 -2.53
C LEU A 103 6.68 -8.84 -3.66
N ASN A 104 6.65 -9.34 -4.89
CA ASN A 104 7.23 -8.65 -6.05
C ASN A 104 6.48 -7.36 -6.38
N THR A 105 5.14 -7.35 -6.32
CA THR A 105 4.32 -6.17 -6.55
C THR A 105 4.57 -5.11 -5.48
N ASN A 106 4.62 -5.53 -4.22
CA ASN A 106 4.90 -4.63 -3.10
C ASN A 106 6.32 -4.07 -3.16
N GLY A 107 7.29 -4.93 -3.52
CA GLY A 107 8.68 -4.53 -3.75
C GLY A 107 8.81 -3.52 -4.88
N ALA A 108 8.07 -3.70 -5.97
CA ALA A 108 8.05 -2.74 -7.08
C ALA A 108 7.53 -1.36 -6.65
N CYS A 109 6.42 -1.31 -5.90
CA CYS A 109 5.89 -0.04 -5.37
C CYS A 109 6.88 0.64 -4.42
N ALA A 110 7.49 -0.12 -3.51
CA ALA A 110 8.50 0.39 -2.58
C ALA A 110 9.77 0.86 -3.29
N LEU A 111 10.19 0.16 -4.35
CA LEU A 111 11.33 0.53 -5.18
C LEU A 111 11.07 1.82 -5.96
N ILE A 112 9.86 2.04 -6.48
CA ILE A 112 9.48 3.29 -7.13
C ILE A 112 9.64 4.46 -6.16
N VAL A 113 9.15 4.33 -4.92
CA VAL A 113 9.31 5.35 -3.88
C VAL A 113 10.78 5.56 -3.55
N PHE A 114 11.54 4.47 -3.39
CA PHE A 114 12.97 4.51 -3.10
C PHE A 114 13.75 5.27 -4.17
N LEU A 115 13.54 4.95 -5.44
CA LEU A 115 14.19 5.62 -6.55
C LEU A 115 13.73 7.08 -6.67
N ALA A 116 12.45 7.36 -6.44
CA ALA A 116 11.90 8.71 -6.52
C ALA A 116 12.54 9.65 -5.49
N TYR A 117 12.59 9.29 -4.20
CA TYR A 117 13.16 10.18 -3.20
C TYR A 117 14.69 10.33 -3.33
N HIS A 118 15.42 9.29 -3.76
CA HIS A 118 16.84 9.40 -4.08
C HIS A 118 17.09 10.31 -5.28
N TRP A 119 16.28 10.16 -6.33
CA TRP A 119 16.35 11.03 -7.50
C TRP A 119 16.10 12.50 -7.16
N ILE A 120 15.10 12.75 -6.31
CA ILE A 120 14.75 14.10 -5.83
C ILE A 120 15.91 14.68 -5.03
N GLY A 121 16.48 13.92 -4.08
CA GLY A 121 17.63 14.32 -3.28
C GLY A 121 18.85 14.66 -4.12
N VAL A 122 19.23 13.76 -5.04
CA VAL A 122 20.35 13.97 -5.96
C VAL A 122 20.14 15.19 -6.86
N ARG A 123 18.92 15.38 -7.37
CA ARG A 123 18.61 16.49 -8.27
C ARG A 123 18.63 17.86 -7.58
N LYS A 124 18.25 17.93 -6.29
CA LYS A 124 18.26 19.17 -5.51
C LYS A 124 19.64 19.54 -4.96
N GLN A 125 20.38 18.56 -4.44
CA GLN A 125 21.67 18.79 -3.76
C GLN A 125 22.89 18.56 -4.64
N GLY A 126 22.73 17.81 -5.74
CA GLY A 126 23.83 17.28 -6.53
C GLY A 126 24.42 15.98 -5.94
N LEU A 127 24.97 15.13 -6.80
CA LEU A 127 25.40 13.76 -6.43
C LEU A 127 26.48 13.77 -5.33
N LEU A 128 27.46 14.67 -5.43
CA LEU A 128 28.59 14.73 -4.47
C LEU A 128 28.16 15.21 -3.09
N ALA A 129 27.26 16.21 -3.02
CA ALA A 129 26.73 16.72 -1.76
C ALA A 129 25.82 15.66 -1.11
N TYR A 130 24.97 15.00 -1.89
CA TYR A 130 24.12 13.93 -1.44
C TYR A 130 24.90 12.74 -0.84
N LEU A 131 26.01 12.31 -1.50
CA LEU A 131 26.86 11.24 -0.97
C LEU A 131 27.64 11.67 0.29
N LYS A 132 28.05 12.94 0.39
CA LYS A 132 28.68 13.47 1.62
C LYS A 132 27.71 13.48 2.80
N HIS A 133 26.41 13.69 2.54
CA HIS A 133 25.37 13.69 3.57
C HIS A 133 25.26 12.32 4.26
N PHE A 134 25.41 11.20 3.51
CA PHE A 134 25.46 9.85 4.08
C PHE A 134 26.57 9.65 5.14
N ALA A 135 27.63 10.44 5.08
CA ALA A 135 28.69 10.38 6.10
C ALA A 135 28.35 11.17 7.37
N GLY A 136 27.32 12.02 7.35
CA GLY A 136 26.85 12.84 8.47
C GLY A 136 27.86 13.88 8.97
N PRO A 137 27.44 14.82 9.86
CA PRO A 137 28.29 15.83 10.48
C PRO A 137 29.08 15.28 11.67
N VAL A 138 29.83 14.18 11.46
CA VAL A 138 30.58 13.50 12.52
C VAL A 138 32.10 13.64 12.30
N PRO A 139 32.94 13.52 13.38
CA PRO A 139 34.40 13.50 13.27
C PRO A 139 34.91 12.44 12.30
N LEU A 140 36.03 12.72 11.62
CA LEU A 140 36.60 11.87 10.57
C LEU A 140 36.66 10.36 10.91
N PRO A 141 37.05 9.91 12.12
CA PRO A 141 37.16 8.48 12.43
C PRO A 141 35.83 7.78 12.48
N LEU A 142 34.70 8.50 12.71
CA LEU A 142 33.34 7.93 12.80
C LEU A 142 32.58 7.94 11.46
N LYS A 143 33.06 8.67 10.45
CA LYS A 143 32.43 8.77 9.12
C LYS A 143 32.15 7.43 8.45
N PRO A 144 33.10 6.46 8.40
CA PRO A 144 32.84 5.19 7.74
C PRO A 144 31.76 4.36 8.45
N LEU A 145 31.70 4.42 9.77
CA LEU A 145 30.64 3.75 10.55
C LEU A 145 29.28 4.39 10.27
N MET A 146 29.23 5.73 10.30
CA MET A 146 27.97 6.47 10.07
C MET A 146 27.45 6.23 8.65
N PHE A 147 28.33 6.20 7.65
CA PHE A 147 27.98 5.88 6.28
C PHE A 147 27.32 4.50 6.15
N VAL A 148 27.88 3.47 6.81
CA VAL A 148 27.28 2.11 6.78
C VAL A 148 25.91 2.10 7.44
N ILE A 149 25.76 2.76 8.60
CA ILE A 149 24.46 2.85 9.30
C ILE A 149 23.41 3.55 8.42
N GLU A 150 23.79 4.65 7.76
CA GLU A 150 22.88 5.41 6.91
C GLU A 150 22.46 4.61 5.68
N VAL A 151 23.39 3.89 5.03
CA VAL A 151 23.06 2.99 3.91
C VAL A 151 22.07 1.90 4.36
N ILE A 152 22.31 1.28 5.52
CA ILE A 152 21.40 0.27 6.06
C ILE A 152 20.00 0.88 6.35
N SER A 153 19.94 2.07 6.94
CA SER A 153 18.71 2.81 7.19
C SER A 153 17.93 3.06 5.90
N HIS A 154 18.60 3.54 4.85
CA HIS A 154 17.95 3.79 3.57
C HIS A 154 17.44 2.51 2.90
N LEU A 155 18.16 1.39 2.99
CA LEU A 155 17.71 0.09 2.47
C LEU A 155 16.59 -0.53 3.32
N ALA A 156 16.57 -0.27 4.62
CA ALA A 156 15.51 -0.75 5.50
C ALA A 156 14.14 -0.12 5.19
N ARG A 157 14.10 1.10 4.65
CA ARG A 157 12.87 1.82 4.30
C ARG A 157 12.03 1.04 3.27
N PRO A 158 12.52 0.73 2.04
CA PRO A 158 11.75 -0.03 1.06
C PRO A 158 11.45 -1.47 1.54
N LEU A 159 12.37 -2.08 2.27
CA LEU A 159 12.16 -3.42 2.83
C LEU A 159 10.99 -3.42 3.83
N SER A 160 10.97 -2.48 4.76
CA SER A 160 9.89 -2.33 5.75
C SER A 160 8.54 -2.05 5.09
N LEU A 161 8.50 -1.17 4.05
CA LEU A 161 7.29 -0.91 3.28
C LEU A 161 6.76 -2.18 2.60
N THR A 162 7.65 -2.92 1.93
CA THR A 162 7.32 -4.15 1.21
C THR A 162 6.78 -5.22 2.16
N LEU A 163 7.48 -5.48 3.26
CA LEU A 163 7.08 -6.49 4.24
C LEU A 163 5.77 -6.14 4.94
N ARG A 164 5.52 -4.86 5.20
CA ARG A 164 4.27 -4.39 5.82
C ARG A 164 3.07 -4.63 4.92
N LEU A 165 3.16 -4.29 3.62
CA LEU A 165 2.09 -4.56 2.65
C LEU A 165 1.84 -6.07 2.52
N PHE A 166 2.90 -6.83 2.33
CA PHE A 166 2.83 -8.28 2.18
C PHE A 166 2.27 -8.97 3.41
N GLY A 167 2.82 -8.68 4.59
CA GLY A 167 2.40 -9.31 5.85
C GLY A 167 0.94 -9.04 6.20
N ASN A 168 0.47 -7.81 5.96
CA ASN A 168 -0.93 -7.46 6.18
C ASN A 168 -1.88 -8.25 5.27
N MET A 169 -1.55 -8.35 3.97
CA MET A 169 -2.38 -9.07 3.01
C MET A 169 -2.38 -10.58 3.26
N VAL A 170 -1.20 -11.18 3.42
CA VAL A 170 -1.07 -12.62 3.68
C VAL A 170 -1.71 -13.00 5.00
N GLY A 171 -1.48 -12.22 6.06
CA GLY A 171 -2.13 -12.44 7.37
C GLY A 171 -3.66 -12.42 7.27
N GLY A 172 -4.22 -11.47 6.54
CA GLY A 172 -5.65 -11.39 6.29
C GLY A 172 -6.21 -12.56 5.46
N HIS A 173 -5.47 -13.07 4.48
CA HIS A 173 -5.87 -14.25 3.71
C HIS A 173 -5.83 -15.51 4.57
N ILE A 174 -4.77 -15.73 5.35
CA ILE A 174 -4.65 -16.86 6.27
C ILE A 174 -5.81 -16.86 7.28
N LEU A 175 -6.13 -15.71 7.86
CA LEU A 175 -7.22 -15.58 8.82
C LEU A 175 -8.57 -16.02 8.20
N LEU A 176 -8.91 -15.53 7.00
CA LEU A 176 -10.12 -15.95 6.31
C LEU A 176 -10.10 -17.44 5.96
N ALA A 177 -8.97 -17.95 5.48
CA ALA A 177 -8.83 -19.36 5.12
C ALA A 177 -9.07 -20.28 6.32
N VAL A 178 -8.52 -19.95 7.49
CA VAL A 178 -8.75 -20.70 8.74
C VAL A 178 -10.23 -20.67 9.15
N ILE A 179 -10.89 -19.55 9.01
CA ILE A 179 -12.32 -19.44 9.33
C ILE A 179 -13.18 -20.23 8.34
N PHE A 180 -12.87 -20.18 7.04
CA PHE A 180 -13.57 -20.99 6.04
C PHE A 180 -13.34 -22.50 6.26
N LEU A 181 -12.16 -22.92 6.68
CA LEU A 181 -11.88 -24.30 7.04
C LEU A 181 -12.71 -24.73 8.26
N LEU A 182 -12.76 -23.89 9.30
CA LEU A 182 -13.54 -24.15 10.51
C LEU A 182 -15.05 -24.26 10.20
N MET A 183 -15.53 -23.42 9.26
CA MET A 183 -16.94 -23.43 8.82
C MET A 183 -17.28 -24.54 7.84
N GLY A 184 -16.31 -25.06 7.08
CA GLY A 184 -16.51 -25.94 5.92
C GLY A 184 -17.24 -27.24 6.22
N LEU A 185 -17.35 -28.11 5.16
CA LEU A 185 -18.04 -29.40 5.25
C LEU A 185 -17.42 -30.37 6.27
N ASP A 186 -16.09 -30.24 6.49
CA ASP A 186 -15.35 -30.97 7.52
C ASP A 186 -15.36 -30.28 8.90
N GLY A 187 -15.96 -29.10 9.00
CA GLY A 187 -16.08 -28.31 10.20
C GLY A 187 -17.51 -28.23 10.75
N LEU A 188 -17.90 -27.03 11.21
CA LEU A 188 -19.20 -26.78 11.87
C LEU A 188 -20.40 -27.11 10.98
N ILE A 189 -20.34 -26.80 9.69
CA ILE A 189 -21.44 -27.07 8.74
C ILE A 189 -21.57 -28.59 8.49
N GLY A 190 -20.46 -29.28 8.27
CA GLY A 190 -20.46 -30.73 8.09
C GLY A 190 -21.01 -31.47 9.31
N TRP A 191 -20.64 -30.99 10.51
CA TRP A 191 -21.18 -31.56 11.76
C TRP A 191 -22.68 -31.26 11.94
N ALA A 192 -23.12 -30.05 11.57
CA ALA A 192 -24.57 -29.73 11.56
C ALA A 192 -25.38 -30.62 10.63
N LEU A 193 -24.80 -31.05 9.49
CA LEU A 193 -25.43 -31.91 8.49
C LEU A 193 -25.27 -33.42 8.78
N SER A 194 -24.52 -33.81 9.80
CA SER A 194 -24.23 -35.21 10.13
C SER A 194 -25.45 -36.04 10.64
N GLY A 195 -26.61 -35.43 10.78
CA GLY A 195 -27.85 -36.07 11.26
C GLY A 195 -27.89 -36.33 12.77
N SER A 196 -26.85 -35.91 13.51
CA SER A 196 -26.86 -35.98 14.97
C SER A 196 -27.53 -34.75 15.59
N VAL A 197 -28.40 -34.95 16.61
CA VAL A 197 -29.04 -33.84 17.31
C VAL A 197 -28.04 -32.83 17.91
N PRO A 198 -26.97 -33.27 18.59
CA PRO A 198 -25.93 -32.35 19.05
C PRO A 198 -25.18 -31.62 17.92
N GLY A 199 -24.94 -32.28 16.78
CA GLY A 199 -24.32 -31.69 15.61
C GLY A 199 -25.18 -30.61 14.98
N ALA A 200 -26.49 -30.87 14.83
CA ALA A 200 -27.41 -29.87 14.28
C ALA A 200 -27.54 -28.62 15.14
N ILE A 201 -27.55 -28.74 16.47
CA ILE A 201 -27.63 -27.60 17.40
C ILE A 201 -26.33 -26.83 17.46
N ILE A 202 -25.22 -27.52 17.81
CA ILE A 202 -23.94 -26.85 18.07
C ILE A 202 -23.29 -26.39 16.75
N GLY A 203 -23.33 -27.23 15.71
CA GLY A 203 -22.79 -26.91 14.38
C GLY A 203 -23.61 -25.83 13.68
N GLY A 204 -24.96 -25.86 13.82
CA GLY A 204 -25.83 -24.85 13.26
C GLY A 204 -25.67 -23.47 13.94
N ILE A 205 -25.69 -23.43 15.28
CA ILE A 205 -25.50 -22.19 16.04
C ILE A 205 -24.04 -21.68 15.81
N GLY A 206 -23.04 -22.55 15.89
CA GLY A 206 -21.65 -22.20 15.66
C GLY A 206 -21.41 -21.67 14.25
N GLY A 207 -22.02 -22.27 13.24
CA GLY A 207 -21.97 -21.80 11.86
C GLY A 207 -22.55 -20.39 11.69
N ILE A 208 -23.74 -20.15 12.24
CA ILE A 208 -24.41 -18.83 12.20
C ILE A 208 -23.54 -17.77 12.90
N VAL A 209 -23.03 -18.06 14.10
CA VAL A 209 -22.18 -17.15 14.86
C VAL A 209 -20.89 -16.83 14.09
N THR A 210 -20.28 -17.83 13.46
CA THR A 210 -19.06 -17.64 12.67
C THR A 210 -19.32 -16.79 11.41
N ILE A 211 -20.45 -17.01 10.71
CA ILE A 211 -20.84 -16.18 9.57
C ILE A 211 -21.09 -14.73 10.03
N ALA A 212 -21.86 -14.55 11.09
CA ALA A 212 -22.15 -13.23 11.63
C ALA A 212 -20.89 -12.49 12.08
N PHE A 213 -19.94 -13.18 12.72
CA PHE A 213 -18.64 -12.64 13.08
C PHE A 213 -17.78 -12.29 11.86
N THR A 214 -17.74 -13.17 10.86
CA THR A 214 -16.96 -12.93 9.63
C THR A 214 -17.50 -11.71 8.88
N VAL A 215 -18.81 -11.65 8.63
CA VAL A 215 -19.43 -10.55 7.86
C VAL A 215 -19.50 -9.26 8.68
N GLY A 216 -19.87 -9.36 9.95
CA GLY A 216 -20.11 -8.19 10.81
C GLY A 216 -18.84 -7.58 11.42
N PHE A 217 -17.78 -8.35 11.58
CA PHE A 217 -16.54 -7.89 12.20
C PHE A 217 -15.32 -8.00 11.28
N LEU A 218 -15.04 -9.17 10.71
CA LEU A 218 -13.81 -9.37 9.95
C LEU A 218 -13.77 -8.62 8.61
N TYR A 219 -14.86 -8.59 7.85
CA TYR A 219 -14.89 -7.83 6.60
C TYR A 219 -14.74 -6.32 6.82
N PRO A 220 -15.49 -5.67 7.73
CA PRO A 220 -15.25 -4.25 8.07
C PRO A 220 -13.83 -3.99 8.57
N LEU A 221 -13.28 -4.88 9.41
CA LEU A 221 -11.89 -4.77 9.86
C LEU A 221 -10.90 -4.82 8.70
N LYS A 222 -11.07 -5.75 7.75
CA LYS A 222 -10.21 -5.84 6.56
C LYS A 222 -10.30 -4.60 5.68
N ILE A 223 -11.50 -4.02 5.50
CA ILE A 223 -11.68 -2.76 4.76
C ILE A 223 -10.91 -1.63 5.46
N LEU A 224 -11.07 -1.50 6.78
CA LEU A 224 -10.35 -0.51 7.58
C LEU A 224 -8.83 -0.67 7.44
N VAL A 225 -8.35 -1.89 7.57
CA VAL A 225 -6.92 -2.21 7.46
C VAL A 225 -6.39 -1.94 6.04
N ALA A 226 -7.16 -2.25 5.00
CA ALA A 226 -6.81 -1.95 3.60
C ALA A 226 -6.65 -0.44 3.37
N PHE A 227 -7.54 0.36 3.94
CA PHE A 227 -7.46 1.83 3.89
C PHE A 227 -6.27 2.35 4.70
N LEU A 228 -6.12 1.95 5.97
CA LEU A 228 -5.01 2.36 6.82
C LEU A 228 -3.65 2.01 6.19
N GLN A 229 -3.55 0.87 5.54
CA GLN A 229 -2.31 0.45 4.89
C GLN A 229 -1.93 1.36 3.72
N ALA A 230 -2.90 1.74 2.87
CA ALA A 230 -2.67 2.69 1.79
C ALA A 230 -2.30 4.07 2.35
N PHE A 231 -2.99 4.52 3.39
CA PHE A 231 -2.71 5.77 4.09
C PHE A 231 -1.30 5.82 4.67
N ILE A 232 -0.87 4.77 5.40
CA ILE A 232 0.48 4.69 5.98
C ILE A 232 1.54 4.69 4.89
N PHE A 233 1.31 3.99 3.76
CA PHE A 233 2.24 3.98 2.64
C PHE A 233 2.42 5.38 2.06
N VAL A 234 1.32 6.11 1.84
CA VAL A 234 1.32 7.49 1.34
C VAL A 234 2.04 8.43 2.31
N MET A 235 1.71 8.36 3.61
CA MET A 235 2.34 9.18 4.63
C MET A 235 3.86 8.95 4.71
N LEU A 236 4.31 7.69 4.69
CA LEU A 236 5.74 7.38 4.68
C LEU A 236 6.42 7.85 3.40
N THR A 237 5.76 7.74 2.25
CA THR A 237 6.27 8.27 0.98
C THR A 237 6.48 9.77 1.06
N MET A 238 5.51 10.51 1.60
CA MET A 238 5.63 11.97 1.82
C MET A 238 6.78 12.31 2.77
N LEU A 239 6.88 11.61 3.91
CA LEU A 239 7.97 11.82 4.87
C LEU A 239 9.35 11.56 4.27
N TYR A 240 9.50 10.53 3.43
CA TYR A 240 10.78 10.24 2.78
C TYR A 240 11.15 11.30 1.74
N ILE A 241 10.17 11.81 0.99
CA ILE A 241 10.38 12.90 0.03
C ILE A 241 10.64 14.22 0.77
N SER A 242 9.88 14.52 1.84
CA SER A 242 10.09 15.71 2.68
C SER A 242 11.50 15.75 3.26
N GLY A 243 11.95 14.65 3.86
CA GLY A 243 13.32 14.54 4.38
C GLY A 243 14.37 14.84 3.30
N ALA A 244 14.19 14.28 2.09
CA ALA A 244 15.12 14.54 0.98
C ALA A 244 15.09 16.01 0.48
N ILE A 245 13.99 16.75 0.73
CA ILE A 245 13.86 18.17 0.40
C ILE A 245 14.47 19.06 1.49
N GLU A 246 14.12 18.83 2.77
CA GLU A 246 14.61 19.62 3.93
C GLU A 246 16.12 19.54 4.08
N GLU A 247 16.70 18.36 3.90
CA GLU A 247 18.14 18.16 3.87
C GLU A 247 18.83 19.06 2.82
N SER A 248 18.12 19.41 1.73
CA SER A 248 18.65 20.31 0.69
C SER A 248 18.68 21.77 1.11
N GLU A 249 17.72 22.22 1.91
CA GLU A 249 17.60 23.60 2.35
C GLU A 249 18.67 23.95 3.41
N HIS A 250 18.90 23.07 4.38
CA HIS A 250 19.97 23.26 5.37
C HIS A 250 21.38 23.35 4.75
N HIS A 251 21.62 22.69 3.64
CA HIS A 251 22.90 22.79 2.93
C HIS A 251 23.08 24.13 2.19
N SER A 252 22.00 24.68 1.62
CA SER A 252 22.06 25.97 0.94
C SER A 252 22.25 27.14 1.91
N GLU A 253 21.67 27.09 3.10
CA GLU A 253 21.86 28.08 4.15
C GLU A 253 23.27 28.08 4.72
N GLN A 254 23.89 26.93 4.94
CA GLN A 254 25.28 26.83 5.41
C GLN A 254 26.30 27.37 4.39
N HIS A 255 26.04 27.22 3.08
CA HIS A 255 26.90 27.79 2.04
C HIS A 255 26.76 29.30 1.90
N SER A 256 25.56 29.85 2.13
CA SER A 256 25.32 31.31 2.09
C SER A 256 25.81 32.04 3.33
N ALA A 257 25.96 31.35 4.46
CA ALA A 257 26.52 31.96 5.71
C ALA A 257 28.04 32.02 5.74
N HIS A 258 28.76 31.40 4.79
CA HIS A 258 30.21 31.41 4.67
C HIS A 258 30.74 32.33 3.56
N HIS A 259 29.90 33.09 2.89
CA HIS A 259 30.23 34.14 1.94
C HIS A 259 29.71 35.51 2.45
#